data_304c4dc4fdd6aa9decd3d5a8fe7514f1
#
_entry.id   304c4dc4fdd6aa9decd3d5a8fe7514f1
#
_cell.length_a   1.000
_cell.length_b   1.000
_cell.length_c   1.000
_cell.angle_alpha   90.00
_cell.angle_beta   90.00
_cell.angle_gamma   90.00
#
_symmetry.space_group_name_H-M   'P 1'
#
loop_
_entity.id
_entity.type
_entity.pdbx_description
1 polymer ?
#
loop_
_entity_poly.entity_id
_entity_poly.type
_entity_poly.pdbx_seq_one_letter_code
_entity_poly.pdbx_strand_id
1 'polypeptide(L)'
;MTEATIMSTERLLLRPWRVGDMDDARALYRYASNPNVGPAAAWAVHTSVEDSQQVIRNVLNAPETYAVVLRETGEPIGSIGLSPLSDAIDPGRREPADEREIGYWIGEPYWGRGLIPEAGREMLRHGFGDLHLSAIWGRHDVDNAKSARVMDKLGLEPVRTARHVHLELLGDVYRDEIIRRIAAGQWRGSVR
;
A
#
# COMPACT_ATOMS: atom_id res chain seq x y z
N MET A 1 16.68 3.48 19.50
CA MET A 1 15.60 2.66 18.90
C MET A 1 14.42 3.60 18.72
N THR A 2 14.12 4.01 17.51
CA THR A 2 12.93 4.81 17.22
C THR A 2 11.71 3.94 17.52
N GLU A 3 10.82 4.44 18.36
CA GLU A 3 9.55 3.77 18.65
C GLU A 3 8.78 3.57 17.34
N ALA A 4 8.25 2.38 17.13
CA ALA A 4 7.51 2.08 15.90
C ALA A 4 6.26 2.96 15.83
N THR A 5 6.08 3.71 14.75
CA THR A 5 4.91 4.56 14.54
C THR A 5 3.65 3.70 14.46
N ILE A 6 2.66 4.06 15.28
CA ILE A 6 1.32 3.45 15.25
C ILE A 6 0.32 4.57 15.00
N MET A 7 -0.52 4.39 13.98
CA MET A 7 -1.53 5.36 13.60
C MET A 7 -2.92 4.76 13.76
N SER A 8 -3.87 5.55 14.22
CA SER A 8 -5.25 5.11 14.47
C SER A 8 -6.24 5.95 13.67
N THR A 9 -7.22 5.29 13.08
CA THR A 9 -8.39 5.91 12.46
C THR A 9 -9.67 5.49 13.19
N GLU A 10 -10.83 5.83 12.67
CA GLU A 10 -12.11 5.43 13.26
C GLU A 10 -12.23 3.90 13.38
N ARG A 11 -11.93 3.17 12.29
CA ARG A 11 -12.13 1.71 12.19
C ARG A 11 -10.84 0.91 12.16
N LEU A 12 -9.68 1.55 11.97
CA LEU A 12 -8.42 0.87 11.69
C LEU A 12 -7.33 1.27 12.68
N LEU A 13 -6.38 0.35 12.87
CA LEU A 13 -5.07 0.58 13.45
C LEU A 13 -4.02 0.25 12.39
N LEU A 14 -3.14 1.19 12.09
CA LEU A 14 -2.00 0.98 11.21
C LEU A 14 -0.77 0.78 12.11
N ARG A 15 -0.20 -0.41 12.10
CA ARG A 15 0.96 -0.78 12.89
C ARG A 15 1.97 -1.57 12.06
N PRO A 16 3.26 -1.59 12.42
CA PRO A 16 4.19 -2.50 11.79
C PRO A 16 3.71 -3.95 11.85
N TRP A 17 4.05 -4.72 10.80
CA TRP A 17 3.88 -6.17 10.83
C TRP A 17 4.78 -6.78 11.90
N ARG A 18 4.30 -7.77 12.61
CA ARG A 18 5.04 -8.42 13.69
C ARG A 18 5.84 -9.59 13.16
N VAL A 19 7.16 -9.40 13.01
CA VAL A 19 8.07 -10.46 12.57
C VAL A 19 8.09 -11.59 13.60
N GLY A 20 7.82 -12.82 13.14
CA GLY A 20 7.77 -14.01 14.00
C GLY A 20 6.41 -14.26 14.65
N ASP A 21 5.46 -13.34 14.55
CA ASP A 21 4.09 -13.53 15.06
C ASP A 21 3.30 -14.43 14.10
N MET A 22 2.83 -15.57 14.61
CA MET A 22 2.11 -16.56 13.80
C MET A 22 0.67 -16.13 13.50
N ASP A 23 0.08 -15.25 14.30
CA ASP A 23 -1.28 -14.77 14.06
C ASP A 23 -1.28 -13.75 12.93
N ASP A 24 -0.26 -12.87 12.88
CA ASP A 24 -0.04 -11.99 11.73
C ASP A 24 0.23 -12.81 10.44
N ALA A 25 1.03 -13.87 10.52
CA ALA A 25 1.32 -14.73 9.37
C ALA A 25 0.07 -15.49 8.86
N ARG A 26 -0.76 -16.02 9.77
CA ARG A 26 -2.03 -16.67 9.43
C ARG A 26 -3.03 -15.69 8.82
N ALA A 27 -3.12 -14.49 9.39
CA ALA A 27 -3.99 -13.44 8.86
C ALA A 27 -3.55 -13.02 7.45
N LEU A 28 -2.25 -12.81 7.23
CA LEU A 28 -1.69 -12.52 5.92
C LEU A 28 -2.02 -13.64 4.93
N TYR A 29 -1.73 -14.91 5.26
CA TYR A 29 -2.00 -16.05 4.39
C TYR A 29 -3.48 -16.15 4.01
N ARG A 30 -4.40 -15.95 4.96
CA ARG A 30 -5.85 -16.01 4.73
C ARG A 30 -6.29 -15.16 3.57
N TYR A 31 -5.73 -13.96 3.40
CA TYR A 31 -6.12 -13.03 2.34
C TYR A 31 -5.18 -13.06 1.15
N ALA A 32 -3.89 -13.31 1.38
CA ALA A 32 -2.88 -13.33 0.33
C ALA A 32 -2.89 -14.63 -0.50
N SER A 33 -3.50 -15.71 -0.02
CA SER A 33 -3.74 -16.93 -0.81
C SER A 33 -4.90 -16.79 -1.81
N ASN A 34 -5.67 -15.71 -1.74
CA ASN A 34 -6.76 -15.46 -2.67
C ASN A 34 -6.22 -14.95 -4.02
N PRO A 35 -6.52 -15.64 -5.16
CA PRO A 35 -6.02 -15.25 -6.48
C PRO A 35 -6.53 -13.89 -6.98
N ASN A 36 -7.58 -13.35 -6.38
CA ASN A 36 -8.08 -12.02 -6.71
C ASN A 36 -7.30 -10.89 -6.01
N VAL A 37 -6.50 -11.18 -4.99
CA VAL A 37 -5.81 -10.17 -4.17
C VAL A 37 -4.39 -9.91 -4.67
N GLY A 38 -3.52 -10.93 -4.60
CA GLY A 38 -2.11 -10.79 -4.95
C GLY A 38 -1.85 -10.28 -6.36
N PRO A 39 -2.39 -10.92 -7.39
CA PRO A 39 -2.19 -10.49 -8.77
C PRO A 39 -2.69 -9.08 -9.07
N ALA A 40 -3.77 -8.64 -8.41
CA ALA A 40 -4.27 -7.26 -8.54
C ALA A 40 -3.33 -6.22 -7.89
N ALA A 41 -2.50 -6.66 -6.94
CA ALA A 41 -1.50 -5.84 -6.24
C ALA A 41 -0.07 -6.10 -6.72
N ALA A 42 0.09 -6.78 -7.88
CA ALA A 42 1.35 -7.06 -8.56
C ALA A 42 2.30 -8.05 -7.86
N TRP A 43 1.76 -9.01 -7.09
CA TRP A 43 2.54 -10.09 -6.48
C TRP A 43 1.81 -11.45 -6.55
N ALA A 44 2.57 -12.54 -6.48
CA ALA A 44 2.04 -13.90 -6.58
C ALA A 44 1.27 -14.31 -5.32
N VAL A 45 0.26 -15.18 -5.46
CA VAL A 45 -0.49 -15.71 -4.33
C VAL A 45 0.43 -16.44 -3.35
N HIS A 46 0.18 -16.27 -2.06
CA HIS A 46 0.92 -17.00 -1.03
C HIS A 46 0.48 -18.46 -0.99
N THR A 47 1.44 -19.34 -0.83
CA THR A 47 1.22 -20.81 -0.90
C THR A 47 1.09 -21.48 0.46
N SER A 48 1.57 -20.82 1.52
CA SER A 48 1.48 -21.32 2.90
C SER A 48 1.59 -20.19 3.93
N VAL A 49 1.36 -20.53 5.21
CA VAL A 49 1.59 -19.60 6.34
C VAL A 49 3.09 -19.28 6.48
N GLU A 50 3.95 -20.26 6.22
CA GLU A 50 5.40 -20.12 6.24
C GLU A 50 5.87 -19.15 5.16
N ASP A 51 5.30 -19.22 3.96
CA ASP A 51 5.53 -18.27 2.87
C ASP A 51 5.14 -16.86 3.32
N SER A 52 3.95 -16.69 3.89
CA SER A 52 3.50 -15.42 4.45
C SER A 52 4.43 -14.89 5.55
N GLN A 53 4.96 -15.76 6.41
CA GLN A 53 5.93 -15.39 7.45
C GLN A 53 7.25 -14.88 6.84
N GLN A 54 7.71 -15.49 5.74
CA GLN A 54 8.88 -15.00 5.00
C GLN A 54 8.62 -13.62 4.37
N VAL A 55 7.43 -13.42 3.79
CA VAL A 55 7.04 -12.12 3.22
C VAL A 55 6.96 -11.04 4.30
N ILE A 56 6.41 -11.33 5.49
CA ILE A 56 6.43 -10.38 6.60
C ILE A 56 7.87 -9.99 6.94
N ARG A 57 8.78 -10.96 7.06
CA ARG A 57 10.17 -10.73 7.45
C ARG A 57 10.96 -9.94 6.41
N ASN A 58 10.81 -10.27 5.14
CA ASN A 58 11.69 -9.80 4.07
C ASN A 58 11.14 -8.62 3.28
N VAL A 59 9.83 -8.39 3.32
CA VAL A 59 9.14 -7.38 2.51
C VAL A 59 8.34 -6.42 3.39
N LEU A 60 7.42 -6.94 4.20
CA LEU A 60 6.49 -6.10 4.96
C LEU A 60 7.09 -5.51 6.25
N ASN A 61 8.30 -5.91 6.63
CA ASN A 61 9.08 -5.30 7.71
C ASN A 61 9.89 -4.07 7.25
N ALA A 62 9.68 -3.60 6.02
CA ALA A 62 10.30 -2.38 5.52
C ALA A 62 9.79 -1.14 6.27
N PRO A 63 10.62 -0.08 6.39
CA PRO A 63 10.17 1.21 6.94
C PRO A 63 8.91 1.70 6.23
N GLU A 64 8.06 2.40 6.96
CA GLU A 64 6.81 3.00 6.47
C GLU A 64 5.83 1.98 5.84
N THR A 65 5.92 0.70 6.24
CA THR A 65 5.02 -0.37 5.81
C THR A 65 4.22 -0.88 7.00
N TYR A 66 2.89 -0.81 6.91
CA TYR A 66 1.98 -1.05 8.00
C TYR A 66 0.94 -2.13 7.66
N ALA A 67 0.67 -3.00 8.63
CA ALA A 67 -0.53 -3.82 8.63
C ALA A 67 -1.77 -2.93 8.83
N VAL A 68 -2.78 -3.11 8.01
CA VAL A 68 -4.10 -2.51 8.19
C VAL A 68 -4.90 -3.45 9.08
N VAL A 69 -5.03 -3.09 10.36
CA VAL A 69 -5.71 -3.92 11.36
C VAL A 69 -7.12 -3.40 11.60
N LEU A 70 -8.11 -4.27 11.50
CA LEU A 70 -9.50 -3.92 11.82
C LEU A 70 -9.65 -3.84 13.34
N ARG A 71 -10.02 -2.68 13.89
CA ARG A 71 -10.09 -2.45 15.34
C ARG A 71 -11.11 -3.34 16.05
N GLU A 72 -12.21 -3.67 15.35
CA GLU A 72 -13.26 -4.53 15.87
C GLU A 72 -12.77 -5.95 16.23
N THR A 73 -11.86 -6.50 15.40
CA THR A 73 -11.39 -7.88 15.54
C THR A 73 -9.93 -8.01 15.99
N GLY A 74 -9.15 -6.93 15.85
CA GLY A 74 -7.69 -6.96 16.06
C GLY A 74 -6.92 -7.68 14.96
N GLU A 75 -7.58 -8.08 13.86
CA GLU A 75 -6.99 -8.87 12.79
C GLU A 75 -6.40 -7.97 11.70
N PRO A 76 -5.15 -8.24 11.22
CA PRO A 76 -4.63 -7.65 9.99
C PRO A 76 -5.44 -8.12 8.79
N ILE A 77 -6.02 -7.18 8.05
CA ILE A 77 -6.87 -7.44 6.89
C ILE A 77 -6.28 -6.96 5.58
N GLY A 78 -5.11 -6.32 5.62
CA GLY A 78 -4.42 -5.75 4.48
C GLY A 78 -3.11 -5.09 4.87
N SER A 79 -2.48 -4.42 3.92
CA SER A 79 -1.27 -3.63 4.14
C SER A 79 -1.33 -2.31 3.38
N ILE A 80 -0.65 -1.30 3.91
CA ILE A 80 -0.47 -0.01 3.29
C ILE A 80 0.92 0.53 3.64
N GLY A 81 1.57 1.25 2.72
CA GLY A 81 2.89 1.81 3.00
C GLY A 81 3.28 2.95 2.07
N LEU A 82 4.37 3.61 2.44
CA LEU A 82 5.06 4.64 1.66
C LEU A 82 6.47 4.13 1.35
N SER A 83 6.68 3.60 0.15
CA SER A 83 7.96 3.07 -0.32
C SER A 83 8.74 4.08 -1.15
N PRO A 84 10.05 3.88 -1.38
CA PRO A 84 10.77 4.56 -2.43
C PRO A 84 10.05 4.45 -3.77
N LEU A 85 10.25 5.46 -4.65
CA LEU A 85 9.63 5.45 -5.98
C LEU A 85 10.14 4.27 -6.80
N SER A 86 9.22 3.57 -7.46
CA SER A 86 9.56 2.52 -8.41
C SER A 86 10.05 3.08 -9.75
N ASP A 87 10.81 2.29 -10.50
CA ASP A 87 11.24 2.66 -11.87
C ASP A 87 10.08 2.93 -12.83
N ALA A 88 8.91 2.34 -12.57
CA ALA A 88 7.69 2.64 -13.34
C ALA A 88 7.24 4.09 -13.16
N ILE A 89 7.51 4.71 -12.00
CA ILE A 89 7.19 6.12 -11.74
C ILE A 89 8.25 7.02 -12.37
N ASP A 90 9.53 6.75 -12.14
CA ASP A 90 10.61 7.58 -12.70
C ASP A 90 11.86 6.76 -13.03
N PRO A 91 11.95 6.21 -14.26
CA PRO A 91 13.07 5.37 -14.67
C PRO A 91 14.41 6.10 -14.56
N GLY A 92 15.34 5.53 -13.77
CA GLY A 92 16.69 6.05 -13.63
C GLY A 92 16.83 7.28 -12.72
N ARG A 93 15.76 7.69 -12.03
CA ARG A 93 15.83 8.79 -11.06
C ARG A 93 16.61 8.37 -9.82
N ARG A 94 17.58 9.21 -9.43
CA ARG A 94 18.14 9.17 -8.08
C ARG A 94 17.11 9.79 -7.15
N GLU A 95 16.61 9.00 -6.22
CA GLU A 95 15.51 9.35 -5.30
C GLU A 95 15.60 10.78 -4.76
N PRO A 96 14.56 11.61 -4.92
CA PRO A 96 14.37 12.69 -3.99
C PRO A 96 13.97 12.06 -2.66
N ALA A 97 14.70 12.39 -1.59
CA ALA A 97 14.42 11.86 -0.26
C ALA A 97 13.03 12.22 0.28
N ASP A 98 12.36 13.19 -0.36
CA ASP A 98 11.10 13.81 0.03
C ASP A 98 9.87 13.40 -0.81
N GLU A 99 9.99 12.42 -1.69
CA GLU A 99 8.84 11.84 -2.42
C GLU A 99 8.76 10.33 -2.19
N ARG A 100 7.55 9.76 -2.11
CA ARG A 100 7.31 8.34 -1.88
C ARG A 100 6.16 7.83 -2.75
N GLU A 101 6.14 6.51 -2.95
CA GLU A 101 5.04 5.81 -3.61
C GLU A 101 4.13 5.15 -2.55
N ILE A 102 2.83 5.43 -2.61
CA ILE A 102 1.85 4.73 -1.78
C ILE A 102 1.44 3.42 -2.45
N GLY A 103 1.62 2.32 -1.71
CA GLY A 103 1.16 1.00 -2.09
C GLY A 103 0.18 0.45 -1.05
N TYR A 104 -0.81 -0.33 -1.50
CA TYR A 104 -1.79 -0.96 -0.60
C TYR A 104 -2.45 -2.18 -1.22
N TRP A 105 -2.91 -3.06 -0.35
CA TRP A 105 -3.84 -4.13 -0.66
C TRP A 105 -4.75 -4.42 0.54
N ILE A 106 -5.87 -5.07 0.32
CA ILE A 106 -6.80 -5.49 1.38
C ILE A 106 -7.51 -6.77 0.95
N GLY A 107 -7.83 -7.62 1.92
CA GLY A 107 -8.57 -8.86 1.70
C GLY A 107 -9.91 -8.65 1.00
N GLU A 108 -10.26 -9.55 0.09
CA GLU A 108 -11.48 -9.45 -0.75
C GLU A 108 -12.78 -9.22 0.05
N PRO A 109 -13.01 -9.83 1.24
CA PRO A 109 -14.22 -9.59 2.04
C PRO A 109 -14.39 -8.14 2.51
N TYR A 110 -13.34 -7.33 2.42
CA TYR A 110 -13.31 -5.94 2.86
C TYR A 110 -13.38 -4.93 1.71
N TRP A 111 -13.44 -5.40 0.48
CA TRP A 111 -13.57 -4.52 -0.69
C TRP A 111 -14.88 -3.71 -0.66
N GLY A 112 -14.83 -2.52 -1.23
CA GLY A 112 -16.00 -1.63 -1.32
C GLY A 112 -16.42 -0.95 -0.01
N ARG A 113 -15.79 -1.29 1.13
CA ARG A 113 -16.17 -0.78 2.47
C ARG A 113 -15.50 0.56 2.85
N GLY A 114 -14.69 1.13 1.96
CA GLY A 114 -14.01 2.42 2.19
C GLY A 114 -12.83 2.36 3.17
N LEU A 115 -12.36 1.17 3.55
CA LEU A 115 -11.29 1.01 4.54
C LEU A 115 -9.93 1.47 4.01
N ILE A 116 -9.56 1.14 2.75
CA ILE A 116 -8.31 1.64 2.17
C ILE A 116 -8.30 3.16 1.97
N PRO A 117 -9.38 3.82 1.48
CA PRO A 117 -9.44 5.28 1.51
C PRO A 117 -9.28 5.90 2.90
N GLU A 118 -9.78 5.23 3.96
CA GLU A 118 -9.61 5.68 5.35
C GLU A 118 -8.14 5.57 5.79
N ALA A 119 -7.51 4.39 5.61
CA ALA A 119 -6.10 4.17 5.87
C ALA A 119 -5.21 5.12 5.06
N GLY A 120 -5.53 5.31 3.77
CA GLY A 120 -4.78 6.16 2.85
C GLY A 120 -4.79 7.63 3.27
N ARG A 121 -5.91 8.16 3.78
CA ARG A 121 -5.93 9.54 4.31
C ARG A 121 -4.98 9.70 5.50
N GLU A 122 -4.92 8.72 6.37
CA GLU A 122 -3.98 8.75 7.49
C GLU A 122 -2.53 8.63 7.00
N MET A 123 -2.25 7.80 5.99
CA MET A 123 -0.93 7.73 5.36
C MET A 123 -0.53 9.04 4.66
N LEU A 124 -1.47 9.75 4.01
CA LEU A 124 -1.20 11.10 3.46
C LEU A 124 -0.91 12.11 4.57
N ARG A 125 -1.68 12.08 5.69
CA ARG A 125 -1.41 12.92 6.85
C ARG A 125 -0.01 12.66 7.40
N HIS A 126 0.35 11.40 7.57
CA HIS A 126 1.68 10.98 8.03
C HIS A 126 2.77 11.42 7.06
N GLY A 127 2.61 11.14 5.78
CA GLY A 127 3.58 11.50 4.74
C GLY A 127 3.84 13.01 4.65
N PHE A 128 2.79 13.82 4.60
CA PHE A 128 2.94 15.28 4.48
C PHE A 128 3.21 15.96 5.81
N GLY A 129 2.62 15.48 6.91
CA GLY A 129 2.74 16.10 8.23
C GLY A 129 3.97 15.67 9.00
N ASP A 130 4.22 14.38 9.09
CA ASP A 130 5.27 13.83 9.97
C ASP A 130 6.57 13.61 9.19
N LEU A 131 6.49 13.10 7.95
CA LEU A 131 7.66 12.84 7.11
C LEU A 131 8.05 14.03 6.22
N HIS A 132 7.24 15.09 6.15
CA HIS A 132 7.47 16.29 5.36
C HIS A 132 7.71 16.03 3.87
N LEU A 133 7.00 15.04 3.31
CA LEU A 133 7.11 14.73 1.89
C LEU A 133 6.60 15.87 1.03
N SER A 134 7.24 16.13 -0.11
CA SER A 134 6.80 17.11 -1.11
C SER A 134 5.71 16.57 -2.01
N ALA A 135 5.73 15.24 -2.27
CA ALA A 135 4.70 14.56 -3.05
C ALA A 135 4.56 13.07 -2.67
N ILE A 136 3.35 12.55 -2.92
CA ILE A 136 3.06 11.13 -2.84
C ILE A 136 2.53 10.69 -4.19
N TRP A 137 3.14 9.64 -4.71
CA TRP A 137 2.81 8.99 -5.96
C TRP A 137 2.04 7.70 -5.70
N GLY A 138 1.37 7.21 -6.73
CA GLY A 138 0.76 5.88 -6.73
C GLY A 138 0.58 5.39 -8.16
N ARG A 139 0.42 4.09 -8.32
CA ARG A 139 0.17 3.48 -9.63
C ARG A 139 -0.87 2.38 -9.52
N HIS A 140 -1.57 2.15 -10.58
CA HIS A 140 -2.50 1.03 -10.71
C HIS A 140 -2.60 0.57 -12.16
N ASP A 141 -2.91 -0.70 -12.34
CA ASP A 141 -3.26 -1.27 -13.65
C ASP A 141 -4.39 -0.45 -14.29
N VAL A 142 -4.31 -0.20 -15.60
CA VAL A 142 -5.34 0.55 -16.35
C VAL A 142 -6.74 -0.03 -16.17
N ASP A 143 -6.84 -1.36 -15.97
CA ASP A 143 -8.10 -2.08 -15.79
C ASP A 143 -8.54 -2.19 -14.32
N ASN A 144 -7.69 -1.77 -13.36
CA ASN A 144 -8.01 -1.81 -11.94
C ASN A 144 -8.86 -0.61 -11.47
N ALA A 145 -10.12 -0.60 -11.86
CA ALA A 145 -11.07 0.45 -11.48
C ALA A 145 -11.27 0.58 -9.96
N LYS A 146 -10.98 -0.46 -9.16
CA LYS A 146 -11.08 -0.39 -7.69
C LYS A 146 -9.95 0.50 -7.14
N SER A 147 -8.71 0.27 -7.57
CA SER A 147 -7.56 1.09 -7.16
C SER A 147 -7.69 2.52 -7.69
N ALA A 148 -8.16 2.72 -8.93
CA ALA A 148 -8.45 4.04 -9.48
C ALA A 148 -9.38 4.85 -8.56
N ARG A 149 -10.52 4.26 -8.13
CA ARG A 149 -11.46 4.90 -7.20
C ARG A 149 -10.87 5.20 -5.81
N VAL A 150 -9.96 4.37 -5.32
CA VAL A 150 -9.24 4.66 -4.08
C VAL A 150 -8.38 5.91 -4.27
N MET A 151 -7.58 5.97 -5.31
CA MET A 151 -6.68 7.09 -5.60
C MET A 151 -7.46 8.39 -5.86
N ASP A 152 -8.61 8.32 -6.55
CA ASP A 152 -9.52 9.47 -6.70
C ASP A 152 -9.98 10.02 -5.34
N LYS A 153 -10.38 9.13 -4.41
CA LYS A 153 -10.80 9.51 -3.05
C LYS A 153 -9.68 10.07 -2.18
N LEU A 154 -8.43 9.76 -2.51
CA LEU A 154 -7.24 10.29 -1.87
C LEU A 154 -6.74 11.60 -2.53
N GLY A 155 -7.30 11.98 -3.68
CA GLY A 155 -6.91 13.19 -4.40
C GLY A 155 -5.64 13.03 -5.24
N LEU A 156 -5.24 11.78 -5.55
CA LEU A 156 -4.13 11.55 -6.47
C LEU A 156 -4.62 11.72 -7.92
N GLU A 157 -4.10 12.73 -8.60
CA GLU A 157 -4.45 13.02 -9.99
C GLU A 157 -3.59 12.20 -10.97
N PRO A 158 -4.16 11.74 -12.12
CA PRO A 158 -3.40 11.03 -13.12
C PRO A 158 -2.36 11.97 -13.77
N VAL A 159 -1.14 11.47 -13.92
CA VAL A 159 -0.01 12.20 -14.53
C VAL A 159 0.31 11.64 -15.91
N ARG A 160 0.43 10.32 -16.03
CA ARG A 160 0.75 9.63 -17.29
C ARG A 160 0.39 8.15 -17.25
N THR A 161 0.41 7.51 -18.40
CA THR A 161 0.39 6.06 -18.52
C THR A 161 1.82 5.55 -18.71
N ALA A 162 2.26 4.65 -17.82
CA ALA A 162 3.46 3.84 -18.03
C ALA A 162 3.04 2.58 -18.81
N ARG A 163 3.66 2.35 -19.97
CA ARG A 163 3.31 1.21 -20.83
C ARG A 163 4.28 0.05 -20.63
N HIS A 164 3.74 -1.16 -20.75
CA HIS A 164 4.52 -2.40 -20.71
C HIS A 164 5.42 -2.50 -19.48
N VAL A 165 4.86 -2.19 -18.30
CA VAL A 165 5.57 -2.27 -17.00
C VAL A 165 5.73 -3.74 -16.63
N HIS A 166 6.98 -4.17 -16.39
CA HIS A 166 7.28 -5.52 -15.92
C HIS A 166 6.89 -5.67 -14.44
N LEU A 167 6.12 -6.70 -14.13
CA LEU A 167 5.71 -7.03 -12.77
C LEU A 167 6.56 -8.20 -12.23
N GLU A 168 7.79 -7.90 -11.80
CA GLU A 168 8.82 -8.88 -11.43
C GLU A 168 8.32 -10.00 -10.49
N LEU A 169 7.46 -9.65 -9.53
CA LEU A 169 6.90 -10.61 -8.57
C LEU A 169 5.81 -11.53 -9.15
N LEU A 170 5.41 -11.29 -10.39
CA LEU A 170 4.48 -12.14 -11.15
C LEU A 170 5.18 -12.90 -12.28
N GLY A 171 6.53 -12.86 -12.35
CA GLY A 171 7.31 -13.49 -13.43
C GLY A 171 7.25 -12.66 -14.70
N ASP A 172 7.02 -13.31 -15.86
CA ASP A 172 7.01 -12.64 -17.18
C ASP A 172 5.64 -11.99 -17.47
N VAL A 173 5.16 -11.15 -16.56
CA VAL A 173 3.89 -10.42 -16.69
C VAL A 173 4.17 -8.93 -16.90
N TYR A 174 3.52 -8.35 -17.91
CA TYR A 174 3.60 -6.94 -18.23
C TYR A 174 2.21 -6.31 -18.26
N ARG A 175 2.09 -5.06 -17.78
CA ARG A 175 0.84 -4.29 -17.78
C ARG A 175 1.07 -2.84 -18.13
N ASP A 176 0.02 -2.18 -18.61
CA ASP A 176 -0.03 -0.73 -18.66
C ASP A 176 -0.55 -0.21 -17.33
N GLU A 177 0.10 0.81 -16.76
CA GLU A 177 -0.26 1.37 -15.47
C GLU A 177 -0.51 2.88 -15.56
N ILE A 178 -1.51 3.37 -14.87
CA ILE A 178 -1.74 4.80 -14.65
C ILE A 178 -0.90 5.26 -13.47
N ILE A 179 0.01 6.18 -13.73
CA ILE A 179 0.80 6.86 -12.69
C ILE A 179 0.03 8.07 -12.22
N ARG A 180 -0.12 8.18 -10.90
CA ARG A 180 -0.85 9.26 -10.24
C ARG A 180 0.01 9.98 -9.20
N ARG A 181 -0.34 11.22 -8.86
CA ARG A 181 0.43 12.03 -7.92
C ARG A 181 -0.47 12.99 -7.15
N ILE A 182 -0.10 13.27 -5.90
CA ILE A 182 -0.59 14.41 -5.12
C ILE A 182 0.62 15.14 -4.52
N ALA A 183 0.67 16.47 -4.66
CA ALA A 183 1.68 17.30 -4.01
C ALA A 183 1.20 17.77 -2.63
N ALA A 184 2.14 18.07 -1.72
CA ALA A 184 1.82 18.57 -0.38
C ALA A 184 0.90 19.80 -0.41
N GLY A 185 1.12 20.74 -1.36
CA GLY A 185 0.26 21.91 -1.52
C GLY A 185 -1.16 21.66 -2.04
N GLN A 186 -1.42 20.48 -2.59
CA GLN A 186 -2.75 20.04 -3.04
C GLN A 186 -3.52 19.30 -1.93
N TRP A 187 -2.80 18.73 -0.96
CA TRP A 187 -3.41 18.02 0.15
C TRP A 187 -4.05 19.01 1.13
N ARG A 188 -5.37 18.94 1.29
CA ARG A 188 -6.14 19.89 2.11
C ARG A 188 -6.36 19.40 3.54
N GLY A 189 -5.71 18.32 3.96
CA GLY A 189 -6.03 17.67 5.25
C GLY A 189 -7.45 17.11 5.25
N SER A 190 -7.71 16.05 6.02
CA SER A 190 -9.10 15.69 6.33
C SER A 190 -9.65 16.80 7.24
N VAL A 191 -10.54 17.64 6.73
CA VAL A 191 -11.40 18.43 7.60
C VAL A 191 -12.14 17.40 8.46
N ARG A 192 -11.87 17.42 9.77
CA ARG A 192 -12.56 16.60 10.76
C ARG A 192 -14.03 16.97 10.83
#